data_746a14b6ed42f13b851dbf203c70a7b6
#
_entry.id   746a14b6ed42f13b851dbf203c70a7b6
#
_cell.length_a   1.000
_cell.length_b   1.000
_cell.length_c   1.000
_cell.angle_alpha   90.00
_cell.angle_beta   90.00
_cell.angle_gamma   90.00
#
_symmetry.space_group_name_H-M   'P 1'
#
loop_
_entity.id
_entity.type
_entity.pdbx_description
1 polymer ?
#
loop_
_entity_poly.entity_id
_entity_poly.type
_entity_poly.pdbx_seq_one_letter_code
_entity_poly.pdbx_strand_id
1 'polypeptide(L)'
;MMLKRMALILSIDASAEKATVVLAENGVPVAVMTNDVQKTHATWIHSAISECFRLAGAKITDLQAVGLTSGPGSYTGLRVGMATAKGICYALNVPLVAVNSLLAIASSTKQVNGARICAMMDAGRMEVYAALYTAELEEIQAPAAIILDADSFSAELERNSIIFVGSGKNKFEKLCQNSNAIFSKDEFNASDFSSLIYTKFIQSDFASLAYLEPLYLKEYRSHIN
;
A
#
# COMPACT_ATOMS: atom_id res chain seq x y z
N MET A 1 -13.17 34.31 6.73
CA MET A 1 -12.14 33.26 6.87
C MET A 1 -12.86 31.91 6.84
N MET A 2 -12.92 31.26 5.65
CA MET A 2 -13.52 29.93 5.55
C MET A 2 -12.67 28.99 6.41
N LEU A 3 -13.24 28.42 7.46
CA LEU A 3 -12.65 27.27 8.16
C LEU A 3 -12.41 26.20 7.11
N LYS A 4 -11.14 25.91 6.80
CA LYS A 4 -10.74 24.82 5.93
C LYS A 4 -11.27 23.55 6.60
N ARG A 5 -12.36 22.98 6.07
CA ARG A 5 -12.99 21.78 6.62
C ARG A 5 -11.92 20.70 6.64
N MET A 6 -11.60 20.16 7.81
CA MET A 6 -10.61 19.09 7.94
C MET A 6 -11.09 17.88 7.16
N ALA A 7 -10.25 17.35 6.29
CA ALA A 7 -10.61 16.19 5.48
C ALA A 7 -10.41 14.91 6.31
N LEU A 8 -11.53 14.28 6.70
CA LEU A 8 -11.53 12.98 7.35
C LEU A 8 -11.53 11.88 6.29
N ILE A 9 -10.50 11.05 6.27
CA ILE A 9 -10.31 9.99 5.27
C ILE A 9 -10.09 8.65 5.97
N LEU A 10 -10.85 7.64 5.57
CA LEU A 10 -10.64 6.26 5.97
C LEU A 10 -9.73 5.59 4.93
N SER A 11 -8.64 4.96 5.37
CA SER A 11 -7.72 4.24 4.48
C SER A 11 -7.61 2.76 4.89
N ILE A 12 -7.66 1.85 3.90
CA ILE A 12 -7.66 0.41 4.10
C ILE A 12 -6.50 -0.20 3.31
N ASP A 13 -5.57 -0.86 4.01
CA ASP A 13 -4.61 -1.76 3.40
C ASP A 13 -4.85 -3.19 3.88
N ALA A 14 -5.11 -4.10 2.95
CA ALA A 14 -5.24 -5.53 3.18
C ALA A 14 -4.43 -6.33 2.15
N SER A 15 -3.43 -5.69 1.55
CA SER A 15 -2.62 -6.27 0.47
C SER A 15 -1.54 -7.24 0.97
N ALA A 16 -1.11 -7.10 2.21
CA ALA A 16 -0.02 -7.86 2.82
C ALA A 16 -0.51 -8.80 3.94
N GLU A 17 0.44 -9.44 4.62
CA GLU A 17 0.18 -10.28 5.80
C GLU A 17 -0.44 -9.47 6.95
N LYS A 18 0.07 -8.26 7.15
CA LYS A 18 -0.47 -7.29 8.10
C LYS A 18 -1.48 -6.39 7.41
N ALA A 19 -2.75 -6.44 7.86
CA ALA A 19 -3.77 -5.49 7.41
C ALA A 19 -3.78 -4.25 8.31
N THR A 20 -4.09 -3.10 7.70
CA THR A 20 -4.14 -1.80 8.39
C THR A 20 -5.40 -1.05 7.98
N VAL A 21 -6.11 -0.52 8.97
CA VAL A 21 -7.20 0.44 8.80
C VAL A 21 -6.80 1.72 9.53
N VAL A 22 -6.86 2.84 8.83
CA VAL A 22 -6.46 4.15 9.35
C VAL A 22 -7.59 5.13 9.14
N LEU A 23 -7.96 5.86 10.18
CA LEU A 23 -8.75 7.08 10.07
C LEU A 23 -7.81 8.26 10.26
N ALA A 24 -7.79 9.18 9.31
CA ALA A 24 -6.85 10.30 9.30
C ALA A 24 -7.55 11.63 9.02
N GLU A 25 -7.09 12.69 9.67
CA GLU A 25 -7.48 14.07 9.41
C GLU A 25 -6.36 14.80 8.65
N ASN A 26 -6.64 15.27 7.43
CA ASN A 26 -5.66 15.93 6.56
C ASN A 26 -4.35 15.12 6.38
N GLY A 27 -4.48 13.79 6.29
CA GLY A 27 -3.36 12.86 6.14
C GLY A 27 -2.63 12.48 7.44
N VAL A 28 -3.04 13.06 8.59
CA VAL A 28 -2.48 12.70 9.90
C VAL A 28 -3.39 11.67 10.58
N PRO A 29 -2.87 10.48 10.94
CA PRO A 29 -3.67 9.45 11.61
C PRO A 29 -4.26 9.93 12.94
N VAL A 30 -5.57 9.75 13.12
CA VAL A 30 -6.29 9.97 14.40
C VAL A 30 -6.69 8.65 15.05
N ALA A 31 -6.81 7.57 14.27
CA ALA A 31 -6.98 6.22 14.78
C ALA A 31 -6.36 5.21 13.81
N VAL A 32 -5.69 4.20 14.35
CA VAL A 32 -5.04 3.14 13.57
C VAL A 32 -5.37 1.78 14.20
N MET A 33 -5.81 0.86 13.36
CA MET A 33 -6.02 -0.54 13.72
C MET A 33 -5.18 -1.42 12.82
N THR A 34 -4.54 -2.44 13.39
CA THR A 34 -3.72 -3.40 12.62
C THR A 34 -4.10 -4.84 12.98
N ASN A 35 -3.93 -5.74 12.02
CA ASN A 35 -4.15 -7.17 12.22
C ASN A 35 -3.04 -7.96 11.50
N ASP A 36 -2.27 -8.71 12.28
CA ASP A 36 -1.17 -9.53 11.77
C ASP A 36 -1.64 -10.96 11.38
N VAL A 37 -2.94 -11.27 11.50
CA VAL A 37 -3.50 -12.60 11.20
C VAL A 37 -4.24 -12.57 9.88
N GLN A 38 -3.53 -12.84 8.78
CA GLN A 38 -4.05 -12.74 7.41
C GLN A 38 -5.39 -13.47 7.18
N LYS A 39 -5.58 -14.66 7.78
CA LYS A 39 -6.80 -15.46 7.61
C LYS A 39 -8.06 -14.78 8.17
N THR A 40 -7.91 -13.77 9.03
CA THR A 40 -9.04 -13.07 9.68
C THR A 40 -9.33 -11.69 9.09
N HIS A 41 -8.58 -11.23 8.08
CA HIS A 41 -8.76 -9.88 7.52
C HIS A 41 -10.19 -9.61 7.09
N ALA A 42 -10.86 -10.57 6.46
CA ALA A 42 -12.23 -10.41 5.97
C ALA A 42 -13.26 -10.14 7.07
N THR A 43 -13.11 -10.79 8.23
CA THR A 43 -14.00 -10.59 9.38
C THR A 43 -13.59 -9.41 10.24
N TRP A 44 -12.31 -9.07 10.24
CA TRP A 44 -11.72 -8.04 11.09
C TRP A 44 -11.94 -6.61 10.55
N ILE A 45 -11.88 -6.37 9.24
CA ILE A 45 -11.91 -5.03 8.63
C ILE A 45 -13.11 -4.21 9.13
N HIS A 46 -14.30 -4.78 9.16
CA HIS A 46 -15.50 -4.04 9.57
C HIS A 46 -15.48 -3.64 11.06
N SER A 47 -15.01 -4.50 11.95
CA SER A 47 -14.86 -4.18 13.37
C SER A 47 -13.75 -3.14 13.57
N ALA A 48 -12.65 -3.21 12.83
CA ALA A 48 -11.56 -2.25 12.86
C ALA A 48 -12.02 -0.85 12.41
N ILE A 49 -12.84 -0.77 11.35
CA ILE A 49 -13.43 0.51 10.91
C ILE A 49 -14.29 1.09 12.01
N SER A 50 -15.21 0.31 12.59
CA SER A 50 -16.06 0.78 13.68
C SER A 50 -15.26 1.27 14.88
N GLU A 51 -14.18 0.58 15.23
CA GLU A 51 -13.30 0.95 16.33
C GLU A 51 -12.50 2.22 16.04
N CYS A 52 -12.02 2.44 14.81
CA CYS A 52 -11.38 3.68 14.41
C CYS A 52 -12.31 4.90 14.64
N PHE A 53 -13.57 4.79 14.22
CA PHE A 53 -14.55 5.88 14.45
C PHE A 53 -14.86 6.09 15.92
N ARG A 54 -14.98 5.01 16.69
CA ARG A 54 -15.20 5.10 18.15
C ARG A 54 -14.04 5.81 18.85
N LEU A 55 -12.80 5.46 18.51
CA LEU A 55 -11.58 6.07 19.09
C LEU A 55 -11.44 7.54 18.72
N ALA A 56 -11.76 7.90 17.48
CA ALA A 56 -11.69 9.27 17.00
C ALA A 56 -12.88 10.15 17.47
N GLY A 57 -13.94 9.57 18.04
CA GLY A 57 -15.17 10.30 18.38
C GLY A 57 -15.90 10.86 17.15
N ALA A 58 -15.65 10.29 15.97
CA ALA A 58 -16.19 10.72 14.68
C ALA A 58 -17.33 9.80 14.22
N LYS A 59 -18.12 10.26 13.25
CA LYS A 59 -19.17 9.46 12.61
C LYS A 59 -18.73 9.07 11.20
N ILE A 60 -19.16 7.91 10.73
CA ILE A 60 -18.85 7.45 9.36
C ILE A 60 -19.37 8.43 8.29
N THR A 61 -20.43 9.16 8.58
CA THR A 61 -21.01 10.22 7.74
C THR A 61 -20.13 11.47 7.62
N ASP A 62 -19.08 11.59 8.45
CA ASP A 62 -18.14 12.72 8.40
C ASP A 62 -17.02 12.48 7.36
N LEU A 63 -16.94 11.27 6.79
CA LEU A 63 -15.97 10.92 5.76
C LEU A 63 -16.12 11.80 4.52
N GLN A 64 -14.96 12.16 3.94
CA GLN A 64 -14.85 12.90 2.70
C GLN A 64 -14.22 12.08 1.58
N ALA A 65 -13.54 10.97 1.92
CA ALA A 65 -13.04 9.99 0.96
C ALA A 65 -12.76 8.67 1.66
N VAL A 66 -12.61 7.61 0.85
CA VAL A 66 -12.01 6.35 1.31
C VAL A 66 -10.79 6.06 0.44
N GLY A 67 -9.66 5.74 1.09
CA GLY A 67 -8.43 5.30 0.46
C GLY A 67 -8.27 3.78 0.53
N LEU A 68 -7.58 3.19 -0.45
CA LEU A 68 -7.21 1.78 -0.39
C LEU A 68 -5.93 1.47 -1.16
N THR A 69 -5.28 0.35 -0.81
CA THR A 69 -4.29 -0.28 -1.68
C THR A 69 -4.99 -1.17 -2.71
N SER A 70 -4.67 -0.96 -4.00
CA SER A 70 -5.31 -1.70 -5.11
C SER A 70 -4.54 -2.94 -5.56
N GLY A 71 -3.42 -3.28 -4.92
CA GLY A 71 -2.56 -4.40 -5.28
C GLY A 71 -1.20 -3.93 -5.86
N PRO A 72 -0.30 -4.88 -6.11
CA PRO A 72 -0.43 -6.33 -5.94
C PRO A 72 -0.51 -6.76 -4.46
N GLY A 73 -0.86 -8.03 -4.21
CA GLY A 73 -0.87 -8.57 -2.86
C GLY A 73 -1.84 -9.75 -2.65
N SER A 74 -2.28 -9.92 -1.42
CA SER A 74 -3.21 -10.97 -1.00
C SER A 74 -4.51 -10.93 -1.80
N TYR A 75 -4.81 -12.01 -2.52
CA TYR A 75 -6.01 -12.11 -3.36
C TYR A 75 -7.32 -11.85 -2.60
N THR A 76 -7.49 -12.51 -1.46
CA THR A 76 -8.67 -12.32 -0.61
C THR A 76 -8.68 -10.95 0.04
N GLY A 77 -7.52 -10.50 0.57
CA GLY A 77 -7.40 -9.21 1.23
C GLY A 77 -7.75 -8.05 0.31
N LEU A 78 -7.21 -8.02 -0.90
CA LEU A 78 -7.49 -6.98 -1.91
C LEU A 78 -8.98 -6.92 -2.27
N ARG A 79 -9.64 -8.08 -2.44
CA ARG A 79 -11.07 -8.12 -2.76
C ARG A 79 -11.94 -7.61 -1.62
N VAL A 80 -11.66 -8.04 -0.41
CA VAL A 80 -12.42 -7.62 0.77
C VAL A 80 -12.23 -6.14 1.05
N GLY A 81 -10.97 -5.65 1.03
CA GLY A 81 -10.67 -4.23 1.21
C GLY A 81 -11.36 -3.37 0.16
N MET A 82 -11.28 -3.77 -1.11
CA MET A 82 -11.91 -3.04 -2.22
C MET A 82 -13.44 -3.05 -2.15
N ALA A 83 -14.05 -4.20 -1.87
CA ALA A 83 -15.50 -4.29 -1.72
C ALA A 83 -16.01 -3.41 -0.58
N THR A 84 -15.30 -3.42 0.57
CA THR A 84 -15.61 -2.57 1.72
C THR A 84 -15.49 -1.09 1.37
N ALA A 85 -14.37 -0.68 0.76
CA ALA A 85 -14.14 0.72 0.38
C ALA A 85 -15.18 1.20 -0.63
N LYS A 86 -15.46 0.42 -1.69
CA LYS A 86 -16.49 0.74 -2.68
C LYS A 86 -17.89 0.85 -2.06
N GLY A 87 -18.24 -0.07 -1.15
CA GLY A 87 -19.52 -0.04 -0.46
C GLY A 87 -19.72 1.24 0.36
N ILE A 88 -18.70 1.65 1.10
CA ILE A 88 -18.72 2.90 1.89
C ILE A 88 -18.82 4.13 0.95
N CYS A 89 -17.97 4.19 -0.08
CA CYS A 89 -17.99 5.29 -1.04
C CYS A 89 -19.36 5.44 -1.72
N TYR A 90 -19.95 4.32 -2.12
CA TYR A 90 -21.27 4.31 -2.75
C TYR A 90 -22.38 4.80 -1.79
N ALA A 91 -22.37 4.28 -0.56
CA ALA A 91 -23.39 4.63 0.44
C ALA A 91 -23.33 6.10 0.89
N LEU A 92 -22.12 6.67 0.96
CA LEU A 92 -21.89 8.04 1.42
C LEU A 92 -21.72 9.05 0.29
N ASN A 93 -21.68 8.59 -0.96
CA ASN A 93 -21.40 9.42 -2.14
C ASN A 93 -20.10 10.22 -2.00
N VAL A 94 -19.04 9.56 -1.53
CA VAL A 94 -17.69 10.12 -1.39
C VAL A 94 -16.71 9.47 -2.36
N PRO A 95 -15.63 10.17 -2.79
CA PRO A 95 -14.67 9.63 -3.74
C PRO A 95 -13.83 8.48 -3.14
N LEU A 96 -13.38 7.61 -4.07
CA LEU A 96 -12.44 6.53 -3.80
C LEU A 96 -11.03 6.93 -4.27
N VAL A 97 -10.04 6.80 -3.38
CA VAL A 97 -8.62 7.01 -3.71
C VAL A 97 -7.91 5.66 -3.70
N ALA A 98 -7.32 5.29 -4.83
CA ALA A 98 -6.58 4.03 -4.94
C ALA A 98 -5.08 4.29 -5.11
N VAL A 99 -4.27 3.52 -4.39
CA VAL A 99 -2.82 3.52 -4.55
C VAL A 99 -2.30 2.12 -4.78
N ASN A 100 -1.22 2.00 -5.56
CA ASN A 100 -0.53 0.73 -5.71
C ASN A 100 0.10 0.30 -4.38
N SER A 101 0.04 -1.00 -4.03
CA SER A 101 0.58 -1.50 -2.76
C SER A 101 2.09 -1.31 -2.65
N LEU A 102 2.82 -1.43 -3.77
CA LEU A 102 4.27 -1.19 -3.79
C LEU A 102 4.60 0.30 -3.63
N LEU A 103 3.78 1.20 -4.17
CA LEU A 103 3.93 2.63 -3.95
C LEU A 103 3.70 2.99 -2.47
N ALA A 104 2.71 2.38 -1.82
CA ALA A 104 2.46 2.56 -0.40
C ALA A 104 3.63 2.07 0.46
N ILE A 105 4.30 0.98 0.07
CA ILE A 105 5.52 0.51 0.72
C ILE A 105 6.68 1.49 0.47
N ALA A 106 6.86 1.94 -0.77
CA ALA A 106 7.92 2.91 -1.12
C ALA A 106 7.78 4.22 -0.35
N SER A 107 6.55 4.71 -0.15
CA SER A 107 6.28 5.97 0.55
C SER A 107 6.70 5.94 2.03
N SER A 108 6.82 4.75 2.63
CA SER A 108 7.26 4.58 4.02
C SER A 108 8.79 4.48 4.17
N THR A 109 9.51 4.62 3.07
CA THR A 109 10.97 4.49 3.07
C THR A 109 11.64 5.83 3.36
N LYS A 110 12.56 5.85 4.33
CA LYS A 110 13.41 7.02 4.57
C LYS A 110 14.33 7.23 3.39
N GLN A 111 14.24 8.40 2.79
CA GLN A 111 15.00 8.74 1.61
C GLN A 111 16.49 8.86 1.92
N VAL A 112 17.32 8.29 1.05
CA VAL A 112 18.75 8.53 0.97
C VAL A 112 18.97 9.31 -0.32
N ASN A 113 19.56 10.50 -0.22
CA ASN A 113 19.74 11.42 -1.35
C ASN A 113 20.27 10.70 -2.61
N GLY A 114 19.52 10.83 -3.70
CA GLY A 114 19.86 10.29 -5.01
C GLY A 114 19.68 8.79 -5.21
N ALA A 115 19.26 8.04 -4.18
CA ALA A 115 18.95 6.62 -4.31
C ALA A 115 17.54 6.41 -4.89
N ARG A 116 17.38 5.38 -5.72
CA ARG A 116 16.08 4.87 -6.15
C ARG A 116 15.48 3.98 -5.09
N ILE A 117 14.17 3.77 -5.11
CA ILE A 117 13.47 2.90 -4.17
C ILE A 117 12.88 1.73 -4.93
N CYS A 118 13.29 0.51 -4.59
CA CYS A 118 12.70 -0.73 -5.07
C CYS A 118 11.81 -1.32 -3.99
N ALA A 119 10.50 -1.14 -4.13
CA ALA A 119 9.52 -1.76 -3.23
C ALA A 119 9.28 -3.21 -3.64
N MET A 120 9.34 -4.12 -2.67
CA MET A 120 9.21 -5.56 -2.89
C MET A 120 8.22 -6.20 -1.94
N MET A 121 7.27 -6.96 -2.48
CA MET A 121 6.41 -7.85 -1.70
C MET A 121 6.76 -9.31 -1.98
N ASP A 122 6.77 -10.14 -0.94
CA ASP A 122 6.95 -11.59 -1.09
C ASP A 122 5.79 -12.21 -1.88
N ALA A 123 6.10 -12.89 -3.00
CA ALA A 123 5.13 -13.57 -3.85
C ALA A 123 5.20 -15.11 -3.76
N GLY A 124 5.87 -15.62 -2.71
CA GLY A 124 6.14 -17.05 -2.49
C GLY A 124 7.40 -17.54 -3.23
N ARG A 125 7.97 -18.67 -2.78
CA ARG A 125 9.20 -19.25 -3.34
C ARG A 125 10.30 -18.19 -3.52
N MET A 126 11.02 -18.19 -4.66
CA MET A 126 12.04 -17.18 -5.02
C MET A 126 11.45 -16.03 -5.87
N GLU A 127 10.18 -15.70 -5.68
CA GLU A 127 9.50 -14.68 -6.46
C GLU A 127 9.02 -13.52 -5.58
N VAL A 128 9.06 -12.32 -6.15
CA VAL A 128 8.58 -11.08 -5.52
C VAL A 128 7.69 -10.31 -6.50
N TYR A 129 6.78 -9.52 -5.97
CA TYR A 129 6.25 -8.38 -6.71
C TYR A 129 7.16 -7.19 -6.44
N ALA A 130 7.65 -6.54 -7.48
CA ALA A 130 8.55 -5.40 -7.34
C ALA A 130 8.18 -4.26 -8.28
N ALA A 131 8.47 -3.04 -7.86
CA ALA A 131 8.42 -1.83 -8.66
C ALA A 131 9.56 -0.90 -8.25
N LEU A 132 10.04 -0.09 -9.20
CA LEU A 132 11.13 0.85 -8.99
C LEU A 132 10.61 2.29 -9.09
N TYR A 133 10.99 3.11 -8.12
CA TYR A 133 10.59 4.51 -8.01
C TYR A 133 11.81 5.43 -7.87
N THR A 134 11.63 6.71 -8.24
CA THR A 134 12.54 7.78 -7.83
C THR A 134 12.40 8.05 -6.32
N ALA A 135 13.28 8.89 -5.77
CA ALA A 135 13.16 9.38 -4.40
C ALA A 135 11.85 10.18 -4.18
N GLU A 136 11.33 10.81 -5.23
CA GLU A 136 10.06 11.58 -5.24
C GLU A 136 8.83 10.69 -5.47
N LEU A 137 9.00 9.35 -5.49
CA LEU A 137 7.96 8.34 -5.71
C LEU A 137 7.37 8.34 -7.13
N GLU A 138 8.08 8.86 -8.12
CA GLU A 138 7.73 8.70 -9.53
C GLU A 138 8.10 7.28 -10.01
N GLU A 139 7.20 6.64 -10.73
CA GLU A 139 7.40 5.27 -11.22
C GLU A 139 8.46 5.24 -12.33
N ILE A 140 9.52 4.44 -12.12
CA ILE A 140 10.56 4.15 -13.11
C ILE A 140 10.29 2.81 -13.80
N GLN A 141 9.92 1.80 -13.01
CA GLN A 141 9.50 0.49 -13.49
C GLN A 141 8.18 0.11 -12.85
N ALA A 142 7.21 -0.22 -13.70
CA ALA A 142 5.89 -0.62 -13.26
C ALA A 142 5.92 -1.92 -12.43
N PRO A 143 4.92 -2.15 -11.58
CA PRO A 143 4.79 -3.39 -10.81
C PRO A 143 4.86 -4.64 -11.68
N ALA A 144 5.76 -5.56 -11.33
CA ALA A 144 5.94 -6.82 -12.02
C ALA A 144 6.20 -7.98 -11.04
N ALA A 145 5.88 -9.21 -11.46
CA ALA A 145 6.32 -10.42 -10.77
C ALA A 145 7.70 -10.81 -11.29
N ILE A 146 8.67 -10.93 -10.38
CA ILE A 146 10.08 -11.18 -10.69
C ILE A 146 10.53 -12.43 -9.94
N ILE A 147 11.09 -13.40 -10.67
CA ILE A 147 11.82 -14.51 -10.07
C ILE A 147 13.23 -14.01 -9.76
N LEU A 148 13.62 -14.06 -8.50
CA LEU A 148 14.90 -13.54 -8.04
C LEU A 148 16.03 -14.52 -8.30
N ASP A 149 17.15 -13.99 -8.81
CA ASP A 149 18.46 -14.60 -8.90
C ASP A 149 19.56 -13.62 -8.49
N ALA A 150 20.82 -14.02 -8.62
CA ALA A 150 21.96 -13.18 -8.23
C ALA A 150 22.15 -11.97 -9.15
N ASP A 151 21.68 -12.04 -10.39
CA ASP A 151 21.83 -11.00 -11.43
C ASP A 151 20.61 -10.06 -11.47
N SER A 152 19.58 -10.34 -10.67
CA SER A 152 18.39 -9.48 -10.58
C SER A 152 18.80 -8.06 -10.22
N PHE A 153 18.24 -7.06 -10.94
CA PHE A 153 18.51 -5.63 -10.80
C PHE A 153 19.98 -5.20 -11.08
N SER A 154 20.83 -6.05 -11.67
CA SER A 154 22.25 -5.74 -11.91
C SER A 154 22.43 -4.48 -12.76
N ALA A 155 21.67 -4.34 -13.85
CA ALA A 155 21.76 -3.19 -14.75
C ALA A 155 21.37 -1.86 -14.08
N GLU A 156 20.41 -1.88 -13.17
CA GLU A 156 19.99 -0.73 -12.39
C GLU A 156 21.02 -0.40 -11.30
N LEU A 157 21.57 -1.41 -10.63
CA LEU A 157 22.58 -1.28 -9.58
C LEU A 157 23.94 -0.80 -10.10
N GLU A 158 24.27 -1.07 -11.37
CA GLU A 158 25.49 -0.52 -12.00
C GLU A 158 25.45 1.01 -12.10
N ARG A 159 24.27 1.59 -12.21
CA ARG A 159 24.05 3.01 -12.49
C ARG A 159 23.60 3.82 -11.29
N ASN A 160 22.99 3.17 -10.30
CA ASN A 160 22.34 3.86 -9.17
C ASN A 160 22.46 3.06 -7.89
N SER A 161 22.49 3.77 -6.76
CA SER A 161 22.17 3.16 -5.47
C SER A 161 20.67 2.91 -5.38
N ILE A 162 20.28 1.74 -4.90
CA ILE A 162 18.86 1.33 -4.79
C ILE A 162 18.58 0.90 -3.35
N ILE A 163 17.55 1.50 -2.76
CA ILE A 163 17.01 1.11 -1.47
C ILE A 163 15.95 0.05 -1.70
N PHE A 164 16.19 -1.17 -1.27
CA PHE A 164 15.22 -2.26 -1.30
C PHE A 164 14.41 -2.27 -0.01
N VAL A 165 13.07 -2.23 -0.13
CA VAL A 165 12.13 -2.13 1.00
C VAL A 165 10.96 -3.11 0.85
N GLY A 166 10.31 -3.48 1.95
CA GLY A 166 9.18 -4.39 1.98
C GLY A 166 9.56 -5.85 2.23
N SER A 167 8.57 -6.74 2.30
CA SER A 167 8.74 -8.13 2.74
C SER A 167 9.58 -8.98 1.79
N GLY A 168 9.57 -8.68 0.51
CA GLY A 168 10.33 -9.41 -0.52
C GLY A 168 11.84 -9.19 -0.47
N LYS A 169 12.31 -8.06 0.09
CA LYS A 169 13.73 -7.68 0.14
C LYS A 169 14.62 -8.73 0.79
N ASN A 170 14.13 -9.41 1.83
CA ASN A 170 14.92 -10.41 2.58
C ASN A 170 15.36 -11.61 1.72
N LYS A 171 14.64 -11.89 0.62
CA LYS A 171 15.03 -12.92 -0.34
C LYS A 171 16.20 -12.43 -1.19
N PHE A 172 16.11 -11.19 -1.69
CA PHE A 172 17.12 -10.61 -2.53
C PHE A 172 18.41 -10.27 -1.78
N GLU A 173 18.31 -9.85 -0.52
CA GLU A 173 19.47 -9.58 0.35
C GLU A 173 20.42 -10.79 0.48
N LYS A 174 19.87 -12.02 0.44
CA LYS A 174 20.66 -13.25 0.50
C LYS A 174 21.40 -13.60 -0.79
N LEU A 175 20.99 -13.01 -1.91
CA LEU A 175 21.53 -13.26 -3.24
C LEU A 175 22.47 -12.15 -3.70
N CYS A 176 22.15 -10.91 -3.34
CA CYS A 176 22.82 -9.73 -3.85
C CYS A 176 24.12 -9.46 -3.09
N GLN A 177 25.22 -9.27 -3.87
CA GLN A 177 26.53 -8.88 -3.34
C GLN A 177 26.94 -7.46 -3.79
N ASN A 178 26.07 -6.73 -4.49
CA ASN A 178 26.38 -5.42 -5.02
C ASN A 178 26.32 -4.35 -3.91
N SER A 179 27.39 -3.56 -3.78
CA SER A 179 27.50 -2.51 -2.74
C SER A 179 26.53 -1.32 -2.93
N ASN A 180 25.95 -1.17 -4.13
CA ASN A 180 24.93 -0.15 -4.41
C ASN A 180 23.53 -0.58 -3.94
N ALA A 181 23.36 -1.84 -3.50
CA ALA A 181 22.12 -2.32 -2.92
C ALA A 181 22.06 -1.99 -1.43
N ILE A 182 21.05 -1.23 -1.03
CA ILE A 182 20.80 -0.81 0.36
C ILE A 182 19.52 -1.50 0.82
N PHE A 183 19.61 -2.34 1.85
CA PHE A 183 18.44 -3.04 2.39
C PHE A 183 17.86 -2.28 3.58
N SER A 184 16.74 -1.59 3.37
CA SER A 184 16.11 -0.77 4.41
C SER A 184 15.48 -1.63 5.50
N LYS A 185 15.53 -1.12 6.74
CA LYS A 185 14.77 -1.66 7.87
C LYS A 185 13.39 -1.01 8.01
N ASP A 186 13.10 -0.01 7.17
CA ASP A 186 11.81 0.64 7.19
C ASP A 186 10.71 -0.35 6.80
N GLU A 187 9.57 -0.19 7.44
CA GLU A 187 8.38 -0.99 7.19
C GLU A 187 7.23 -0.05 6.78
N PHE A 188 6.23 -0.61 6.09
CA PHE A 188 4.99 0.10 5.82
C PHE A 188 4.41 0.69 7.12
N ASN A 189 4.07 1.96 7.10
CA ASN A 189 3.45 2.62 8.24
C ASN A 189 2.19 3.41 7.87
N ALA A 190 1.31 3.52 8.84
CA ALA A 190 0.00 4.14 8.68
C ALA A 190 0.08 5.64 8.38
N SER A 191 1.10 6.33 8.88
CA SER A 191 1.25 7.78 8.70
C SER A 191 1.59 8.12 7.25
N ASP A 192 2.60 7.44 6.68
CA ASP A 192 3.02 7.69 5.30
C ASP A 192 1.93 7.26 4.31
N PHE A 193 1.25 6.13 4.58
CA PHE A 193 0.11 5.68 3.80
C PHE A 193 -1.03 6.71 3.80
N SER A 194 -1.38 7.25 4.98
CA SER A 194 -2.42 8.28 5.10
C SER A 194 -2.03 9.57 4.40
N SER A 195 -0.78 9.98 4.51
CA SER A 195 -0.24 11.16 3.82
C SER A 195 -0.28 10.99 2.30
N LEU A 196 0.08 9.81 1.78
CA LEU A 196 0.01 9.48 0.36
C LEU A 196 -1.44 9.54 -0.16
N ILE A 197 -2.39 8.92 0.56
CA ILE A 197 -3.82 8.98 0.22
C ILE A 197 -4.33 10.43 0.26
N TYR A 198 -3.97 11.21 1.27
CA TYR A 198 -4.37 12.61 1.36
C TYR A 198 -3.80 13.46 0.23
N THR A 199 -2.55 13.23 -0.17
CA THR A 199 -1.92 13.92 -1.31
C THR A 199 -2.71 13.68 -2.60
N LYS A 200 -3.09 12.43 -2.88
CA LYS A 200 -3.93 12.09 -4.03
C LYS A 200 -5.34 12.69 -3.91
N PHE A 201 -5.92 12.70 -2.72
CA PHE A 201 -7.22 13.31 -2.48
C PHE A 201 -7.24 14.81 -2.81
N ILE A 202 -6.23 15.58 -2.37
CA ILE A 202 -6.17 17.03 -2.67
C ILE A 202 -5.89 17.31 -4.14
N GLN A 203 -5.24 16.38 -4.85
CA GLN A 203 -5.03 16.42 -6.30
C GLN A 203 -6.26 15.99 -7.10
N SER A 204 -7.34 15.53 -6.42
CA SER A 204 -8.53 14.97 -7.05
C SER A 204 -8.23 13.74 -7.92
N ASP A 205 -7.16 12.99 -7.58
CA ASP A 205 -6.79 11.73 -8.23
C ASP A 205 -7.68 10.59 -7.68
N PHE A 206 -8.89 10.50 -8.24
CA PHE A 206 -9.92 9.59 -7.80
C PHE A 206 -10.07 8.40 -8.75
N ALA A 207 -10.19 7.22 -8.15
CA ALA A 207 -10.46 6.00 -8.89
C ALA A 207 -11.94 5.89 -9.27
N SER A 208 -12.20 5.27 -10.41
CA SER A 208 -13.57 4.95 -10.82
C SER A 208 -14.18 3.89 -9.89
N LEU A 209 -15.25 4.25 -9.20
CA LEU A 209 -15.95 3.33 -8.30
C LEU A 209 -16.49 2.08 -9.03
N ALA A 210 -16.92 2.26 -10.28
CA ALA A 210 -17.47 1.16 -11.09
C ALA A 210 -16.37 0.24 -11.64
N TYR A 211 -15.26 0.81 -12.13
CA TYR A 211 -14.28 0.08 -12.94
C TYR A 211 -12.97 -0.27 -12.22
N LEU A 212 -12.72 0.27 -11.02
CA LEU A 212 -11.51 -0.12 -10.29
C LEU A 212 -11.55 -1.63 -9.99
N GLU A 213 -10.48 -2.32 -10.36
CA GLU A 213 -10.25 -3.73 -10.07
C GLU A 213 -8.93 -3.92 -9.34
N PRO A 214 -8.77 -5.00 -8.55
CA PRO A 214 -7.50 -5.31 -7.94
C PRO A 214 -6.43 -5.61 -9.00
N LEU A 215 -5.22 -5.11 -8.81
CA LEU A 215 -4.08 -5.43 -9.66
C LEU A 215 -3.56 -6.83 -9.33
N TYR A 216 -3.79 -7.77 -10.24
CA TYR A 216 -3.25 -9.12 -10.18
C TYR A 216 -2.08 -9.26 -11.17
N LEU A 217 -0.87 -9.47 -10.65
CA LEU A 217 0.33 -9.69 -11.46
C LEU A 217 0.55 -11.17 -11.80
N LYS A 218 -0.26 -12.05 -11.22
CA LYS A 218 -0.27 -13.49 -11.48
C LYS A 218 -1.70 -13.98 -11.60
N GLU A 219 -1.89 -15.00 -12.44
CA GLU A 219 -3.13 -15.77 -12.43
C GLU A 219 -3.29 -16.53 -11.11
N TYR A 220 -4.51 -16.57 -10.61
CA TYR A 220 -4.84 -17.36 -9.42
C TYR A 220 -4.63 -18.84 -9.72
N ARG A 221 -3.61 -19.44 -9.11
CA ARG A 221 -3.45 -20.91 -9.12
C ARG A 221 -4.16 -21.46 -7.89
N SER A 222 -5.34 -22.06 -8.08
CA SER A 222 -5.94 -22.89 -7.04
C SER A 222 -5.01 -24.08 -6.78
N HIS A 223 -4.62 -24.28 -5.52
CA HIS A 223 -4.03 -25.56 -5.10
C HIS A 223 -5.17 -26.60 -5.06
N ILE A 224 -5.56 -27.10 -6.24
CA ILE A 224 -6.30 -28.33 -6.34
C ILE A 224 -5.22 -29.43 -6.23
N ASN A 225 -5.17 -30.09 -5.07
CA ASN A 225 -4.44 -31.35 -4.87
C ASN A 225 -5.13 -32.45 -5.65
#